data_3db14284445397e2ec27b367c732d01e
#
_entry.id   3db14284445397e2ec27b367c732d01e
#
_cell.length_a   1.000
_cell.length_b   1.000
_cell.length_c   1.000
_cell.angle_alpha   90.00
_cell.angle_beta   90.00
_cell.angle_gamma   90.00
#
_symmetry.space_group_name_H-M   'P 1'
#
loop_
_entity.id
_entity.type
_entity.pdbx_description
1 polymer ?
#
loop_
_entity_poly.entity_id
_entity_poly.type
_entity_poly.pdbx_seq_one_letter_code
_entity_poly.pdbx_strand_id
1 'polypeptide(L)'
;MKRKILIVEDNVGLSQMQKDWLSQAGYDAVTAMNETIARSLIRRMQFDLILSDVRLPEGDGISLLEWLRKEKKEIPFILTTEYVSVSDVVRTIKLGARDYLPKPVHREHLLELAEDVFRPVATVRKKEKVLFHRTSPKILQVEKFAKLVAPSDMSVMILGANGTGKESIAQTIHNNSERWNMPFVAVNCGALPRELAASLFFGHEKGSFTGADSAKAGYFDMAKGGTLFLDEIGTMSYEIQSLLLRVLQENTYAPVGGRERIADVRIIAATNEDMQLAIREGRFREDLYHRLNEFEIRQPSLAECPEDILPLAEFFRERHSKELKRET
;
A
#
# COMPACT_ATOMS: atom_id res chain seq x y z
N MET A 1 -6.84 -14.47 -28.79
CA MET A 1 -7.11 -13.07 -29.20
C MET A 1 -6.20 -12.16 -28.38
N LYS A 2 -5.68 -11.07 -28.96
CA LYS A 2 -4.92 -10.08 -28.21
C LYS A 2 -5.86 -9.32 -27.26
N ARG A 3 -5.43 -9.07 -26.02
CA ARG A 3 -6.17 -8.23 -25.06
C ARG A 3 -6.22 -6.80 -25.52
N LYS A 4 -7.40 -6.18 -25.45
CA LYS A 4 -7.65 -4.84 -25.96
C LYS A 4 -7.69 -3.83 -24.82
N ILE A 5 -6.84 -2.79 -24.91
CA ILE A 5 -6.69 -1.75 -23.87
C ILE A 5 -7.11 -0.40 -24.46
N LEU A 6 -7.98 0.33 -23.77
CA LEU A 6 -8.31 1.72 -24.08
C LEU A 6 -7.44 2.65 -23.24
N ILE A 7 -6.75 3.57 -23.89
CA ILE A 7 -5.96 4.65 -23.27
C ILE A 7 -6.75 5.94 -23.46
N VAL A 8 -7.10 6.62 -22.36
CA VAL A 8 -7.79 7.92 -22.40
C VAL A 8 -6.82 8.97 -21.85
N GLU A 9 -6.21 9.72 -22.74
CA GLU A 9 -5.14 10.68 -22.45
C GLU A 9 -5.19 11.80 -23.49
N ASP A 10 -5.27 13.04 -23.06
CA ASP A 10 -5.34 14.22 -23.96
C ASP A 10 -3.97 14.62 -24.52
N ASN A 11 -2.89 14.30 -23.81
CA ASN A 11 -1.55 14.51 -24.32
C ASN A 11 -1.21 13.47 -25.39
N VAL A 12 -1.20 13.90 -26.65
CA VAL A 12 -0.95 13.04 -27.82
C VAL A 12 0.38 12.30 -27.73
N GLY A 13 1.45 12.97 -27.26
CA GLY A 13 2.77 12.35 -27.11
C GLY A 13 2.78 11.23 -26.09
N LEU A 14 2.20 11.48 -24.92
CA LEU A 14 2.11 10.49 -23.84
C LEU A 14 1.19 9.32 -24.23
N SER A 15 0.05 9.62 -24.83
CA SER A 15 -0.89 8.63 -25.34
C SER A 15 -0.24 7.69 -26.38
N GLN A 16 0.51 8.25 -27.33
CA GLN A 16 1.22 7.45 -28.34
C GLN A 16 2.34 6.61 -27.72
N MET A 17 3.10 7.17 -26.79
CA MET A 17 4.17 6.46 -26.08
C MET A 17 3.62 5.25 -25.29
N GLN A 18 2.54 5.43 -24.55
CA GLN A 18 1.88 4.35 -23.81
C GLN A 18 1.35 3.27 -24.76
N LYS A 19 0.74 3.68 -25.87
CA LYS A 19 0.26 2.77 -26.92
C LYS A 19 1.39 1.93 -27.50
N ASP A 20 2.54 2.54 -27.79
CA ASP A 20 3.69 1.83 -28.35
C ASP A 20 4.25 0.80 -27.35
N TRP A 21 4.36 1.15 -26.06
CA TRP A 21 4.80 0.22 -25.04
C TRP A 21 3.86 -0.99 -24.89
N LEU A 22 2.56 -0.75 -24.84
CA LEU A 22 1.56 -1.82 -24.74
C LEU A 22 1.51 -2.68 -26.00
N SER A 23 1.66 -2.07 -27.19
CA SER A 23 1.70 -2.79 -28.47
C SER A 23 2.93 -3.68 -28.58
N GLN A 24 4.10 -3.21 -28.13
CA GLN A 24 5.34 -4.01 -28.07
C GLN A 24 5.20 -5.18 -27.09
N ALA A 25 4.43 -5.03 -26.02
CA ALA A 25 4.12 -6.10 -25.07
C ALA A 25 3.02 -7.07 -25.56
N GLY A 26 2.49 -6.87 -26.78
CA GLY A 26 1.55 -7.80 -27.41
C GLY A 26 0.07 -7.46 -27.20
N TYR A 27 -0.26 -6.34 -26.58
CA TYR A 27 -1.63 -5.85 -26.42
C TYR A 27 -2.12 -5.11 -27.67
N ASP A 28 -3.44 -5.01 -27.83
CA ASP A 28 -4.10 -4.16 -28.85
C ASP A 28 -4.56 -2.86 -28.17
N ALA A 29 -3.80 -1.77 -28.33
CA ALA A 29 -4.04 -0.50 -27.66
C ALA A 29 -4.72 0.51 -28.58
N VAL A 30 -5.85 1.06 -28.11
CA VAL A 30 -6.64 2.12 -28.76
C VAL A 30 -6.62 3.36 -27.88
N THR A 31 -6.53 4.55 -28.50
CA THR A 31 -6.45 5.83 -27.80
C THR A 31 -7.73 6.65 -27.94
N ALA A 32 -8.06 7.42 -26.92
CA ALA A 32 -9.11 8.43 -26.90
C ALA A 32 -8.57 9.71 -26.25
N MET A 33 -8.91 10.88 -26.77
CA MET A 33 -8.38 12.16 -26.28
C MET A 33 -9.25 12.80 -25.19
N ASN A 34 -10.47 12.33 -25.01
CA ASN A 34 -11.42 12.83 -24.01
C ASN A 34 -12.44 11.76 -23.62
N GLU A 35 -13.26 12.08 -22.61
CA GLU A 35 -14.29 11.20 -22.09
C GLU A 35 -15.36 10.86 -23.14
N THR A 36 -15.79 11.81 -23.95
CA THR A 36 -16.82 11.64 -24.97
C THR A 36 -16.42 10.61 -26.02
N ILE A 37 -15.19 10.70 -26.53
CA ILE A 37 -14.63 9.71 -27.47
C ILE A 37 -14.49 8.35 -26.79
N ALA A 38 -14.00 8.31 -25.53
CA ALA A 38 -13.87 7.08 -24.78
C ALA A 38 -15.21 6.36 -24.62
N ARG A 39 -16.28 7.07 -24.22
CA ARG A 39 -17.65 6.51 -24.11
C ARG A 39 -18.16 5.97 -25.44
N SER A 40 -17.91 6.69 -26.54
CA SER A 40 -18.29 6.24 -27.89
C SER A 40 -17.59 4.94 -28.29
N LEU A 41 -16.29 4.83 -28.00
CA LEU A 41 -15.51 3.62 -28.28
C LEU A 41 -15.96 2.45 -27.43
N ILE A 42 -16.23 2.65 -26.14
CA ILE A 42 -16.70 1.61 -25.20
C ILE A 42 -18.09 1.07 -25.56
N ARG A 43 -18.93 1.88 -26.23
CA ARG A 43 -20.23 1.42 -26.77
C ARG A 43 -20.07 0.55 -28.01
N ARG A 44 -19.04 0.79 -28.83
CA ARG A 44 -18.84 0.11 -30.13
C ARG A 44 -17.91 -1.08 -30.06
N MET A 45 -17.01 -1.12 -29.08
CA MET A 45 -15.95 -2.12 -28.96
C MET A 45 -15.90 -2.66 -27.54
N GLN A 46 -15.43 -3.89 -27.40
CA GLN A 46 -15.13 -4.46 -26.08
C GLN A 46 -13.66 -4.19 -25.72
N PHE A 47 -13.43 -3.76 -24.51
CA PHE A 47 -12.11 -3.55 -23.94
C PHE A 47 -11.92 -4.46 -22.72
N ASP A 48 -10.71 -4.97 -22.56
CA ASP A 48 -10.32 -5.80 -21.43
C ASP A 48 -9.72 -4.96 -20.27
N LEU A 49 -9.28 -3.73 -20.55
CA LEU A 49 -8.73 -2.76 -19.61
C LEU A 49 -8.92 -1.34 -20.14
N ILE A 50 -9.18 -0.40 -19.22
CA ILE A 50 -9.16 1.03 -19.49
C ILE A 50 -8.08 1.69 -18.63
N LEU A 51 -7.20 2.46 -19.26
CA LEU A 51 -6.23 3.35 -18.64
C LEU A 51 -6.68 4.78 -18.94
N SER A 52 -6.98 5.59 -17.92
CA SER A 52 -7.51 6.93 -18.12
C SER A 52 -6.79 7.95 -17.26
N ASP A 53 -6.45 9.09 -17.85
CA ASP A 53 -6.09 10.26 -17.04
C ASP A 53 -7.29 10.67 -16.18
N VAL A 54 -6.99 11.15 -14.97
CA VAL A 54 -7.97 11.78 -14.09
C VAL A 54 -8.44 13.09 -14.70
N ARG A 55 -7.54 13.92 -15.22
CA ARG A 55 -7.87 15.22 -15.83
C ARG A 55 -7.95 15.10 -17.32
N LEU A 56 -9.13 15.36 -17.87
CA LEU A 56 -9.40 15.36 -19.31
C LEU A 56 -10.04 16.71 -19.72
N PRO A 57 -9.81 17.19 -20.95
CA PRO A 57 -10.31 18.51 -21.39
C PRO A 57 -11.83 18.66 -21.38
N GLU A 58 -12.57 17.57 -21.58
CA GLU A 58 -14.04 17.53 -21.59
C GLU A 58 -14.50 16.37 -20.73
N GLY A 59 -14.74 16.62 -19.42
CA GLY A 59 -15.04 15.61 -18.43
C GLY A 59 -13.82 15.24 -17.59
N ASP A 60 -13.85 14.07 -16.96
CA ASP A 60 -12.73 13.52 -16.19
C ASP A 60 -12.75 11.99 -16.16
N GLY A 61 -11.62 11.36 -15.82
CA GLY A 61 -11.51 9.90 -15.73
C GLY A 61 -12.38 9.32 -14.65
N ILE A 62 -12.73 10.06 -13.61
CA ILE A 62 -13.60 9.62 -12.51
C ILE A 62 -15.04 9.55 -13.00
N SER A 63 -15.52 10.57 -13.72
CA SER A 63 -16.84 10.58 -14.36
C SER A 63 -17.00 9.43 -15.36
N LEU A 64 -15.93 9.12 -16.11
CA LEU A 64 -15.93 7.97 -17.02
C LEU A 64 -16.09 6.65 -16.27
N LEU A 65 -15.40 6.49 -15.14
CA LEU A 65 -15.53 5.31 -14.27
C LEU A 65 -16.93 5.22 -13.67
N GLU A 66 -17.48 6.32 -13.14
CA GLU A 66 -18.85 6.36 -12.61
C GLU A 66 -19.89 5.96 -13.65
N TRP A 67 -19.74 6.49 -14.86
CA TRP A 67 -20.61 6.13 -15.98
C TRP A 67 -20.51 4.64 -16.32
N LEU A 68 -19.30 4.05 -16.35
CA LEU A 68 -19.10 2.61 -16.59
C LEU A 68 -19.82 1.76 -15.55
N ARG A 69 -19.76 2.13 -14.28
CA ARG A 69 -20.44 1.39 -13.20
C ARG A 69 -21.95 1.52 -13.27
N LYS A 70 -22.47 2.70 -13.65
CA LYS A 70 -23.91 2.89 -13.92
C LYS A 70 -24.41 2.03 -15.09
N GLU A 71 -23.61 1.87 -16.13
CA GLU A 71 -23.88 0.99 -17.29
C GLU A 71 -23.66 -0.51 -16.95
N LYS A 72 -23.35 -0.86 -15.69
CA LYS A 72 -23.04 -2.23 -15.22
C LYS A 72 -21.92 -2.91 -16.00
N LYS A 73 -20.93 -2.13 -16.48
CA LYS A 73 -19.74 -2.63 -17.16
C LYS A 73 -18.61 -2.78 -16.16
N GLU A 74 -18.19 -4.00 -15.88
CA GLU A 74 -17.11 -4.33 -14.94
C GLU A 74 -15.74 -4.41 -15.62
N ILE A 75 -15.46 -3.48 -16.54
CA ILE A 75 -14.16 -3.41 -17.19
C ILE A 75 -13.14 -2.93 -16.14
N PRO A 76 -12.00 -3.62 -15.95
CA PRO A 76 -10.90 -3.14 -15.12
C PRO A 76 -10.48 -1.73 -15.53
N PHE A 77 -10.28 -0.84 -14.56
CA PHE A 77 -10.03 0.57 -14.78
C PHE A 77 -8.83 1.02 -13.95
N ILE A 78 -7.81 1.59 -14.59
CA ILE A 78 -6.63 2.19 -13.96
C ILE A 78 -6.65 3.68 -14.25
N LEU A 79 -6.39 4.50 -13.24
CA LEU A 79 -6.29 5.95 -13.37
C LEU A 79 -4.83 6.40 -13.42
N THR A 80 -4.51 7.35 -14.30
CA THR A 80 -3.23 8.05 -14.31
C THR A 80 -3.40 9.46 -13.72
N THR A 81 -2.44 9.94 -12.91
CA THR A 81 -2.56 11.25 -12.26
C THR A 81 -1.21 11.88 -11.96
N GLU A 82 -1.10 13.20 -12.17
CA GLU A 82 0.06 14.02 -11.76
C GLU A 82 0.01 14.37 -10.27
N TYR A 83 -1.18 14.53 -9.73
CA TYR A 83 -1.40 14.87 -8.32
C TYR A 83 -2.22 13.78 -7.64
N VAL A 84 -1.58 13.05 -6.77
CA VAL A 84 -2.25 12.08 -5.90
C VAL A 84 -2.92 12.85 -4.76
N SER A 85 -4.13 13.41 -5.02
CA SER A 85 -4.99 13.76 -3.90
C SER A 85 -5.48 12.43 -3.30
N VAL A 86 -5.20 12.22 -2.02
CA VAL A 86 -5.62 10.99 -1.30
C VAL A 86 -7.14 10.80 -1.40
N SER A 87 -7.91 11.90 -1.49
CA SER A 87 -9.36 11.90 -1.68
C SER A 87 -9.77 11.30 -3.03
N ASP A 88 -9.07 11.61 -4.12
CA ASP A 88 -9.41 11.12 -5.46
C ASP A 88 -9.07 9.64 -5.60
N VAL A 89 -7.93 9.20 -5.07
CA VAL A 89 -7.54 7.77 -5.06
C VAL A 89 -8.56 6.94 -4.31
N VAL A 90 -8.99 7.38 -3.14
CA VAL A 90 -9.98 6.62 -2.33
C VAL A 90 -11.35 6.63 -2.98
N ARG A 91 -11.78 7.76 -3.57
CA ARG A 91 -13.03 7.85 -4.31
C ARG A 91 -13.03 6.87 -5.48
N THR A 92 -11.95 6.82 -6.25
CA THR A 92 -11.84 5.97 -7.43
C THR A 92 -11.74 4.48 -7.09
N ILE A 93 -11.04 4.10 -6.01
CA ILE A 93 -11.04 2.71 -5.53
C ILE A 93 -12.45 2.29 -5.06
N LYS A 94 -13.19 3.15 -4.35
CA LYS A 94 -14.58 2.88 -3.96
C LYS A 94 -15.54 2.74 -5.15
N LEU A 95 -15.27 3.45 -6.25
CA LEU A 95 -15.99 3.33 -7.51
C LEU A 95 -15.59 2.08 -8.30
N GLY A 96 -14.66 1.28 -7.76
CA GLY A 96 -14.20 0.04 -8.37
C GLY A 96 -13.07 0.25 -9.39
N ALA A 97 -12.28 1.33 -9.27
CA ALA A 97 -10.99 1.37 -9.95
C ALA A 97 -10.11 0.22 -9.45
N ARG A 98 -9.41 -0.42 -10.37
CA ARG A 98 -8.49 -1.52 -10.05
C ARG A 98 -7.22 -1.02 -9.38
N ASP A 99 -6.68 0.09 -9.91
CA ASP A 99 -5.44 0.68 -9.42
C ASP A 99 -5.28 2.12 -9.94
N TYR A 100 -4.20 2.78 -9.55
CA TYR A 100 -3.78 4.07 -10.08
C TYR A 100 -2.30 4.05 -10.45
N LEU A 101 -1.91 4.88 -11.42
CA LEU A 101 -0.56 5.00 -11.95
C LEU A 101 -0.11 6.47 -11.86
N PRO A 102 0.88 6.81 -11.00
CA PRO A 102 1.36 8.18 -10.89
C PRO A 102 2.10 8.60 -12.17
N LYS A 103 1.93 9.86 -12.58
CA LYS A 103 2.75 10.50 -13.61
C LYS A 103 4.05 11.06 -12.97
N PRO A 104 5.21 10.95 -13.60
CA PRO A 104 5.43 10.44 -14.97
C PRO A 104 5.24 8.91 -15.06
N VAL A 105 4.51 8.50 -16.10
CA VAL A 105 4.24 7.07 -16.34
C VAL A 105 5.52 6.37 -16.77
N HIS A 106 5.95 5.38 -16.01
CA HIS A 106 7.10 4.53 -16.34
C HIS A 106 6.65 3.27 -17.06
N ARG A 107 7.36 2.90 -18.14
CA ARG A 107 7.02 1.74 -18.98
C ARG A 107 6.84 0.44 -18.17
N GLU A 108 7.79 0.17 -17.28
CA GLU A 108 7.81 -1.06 -16.48
C GLU A 108 6.59 -1.18 -15.59
N HIS A 109 6.25 -0.09 -14.92
CA HIS A 109 5.10 -0.04 -14.00
C HIS A 109 3.77 -0.17 -14.76
N LEU A 110 3.62 0.49 -15.93
CA LEU A 110 2.44 0.34 -16.79
C LEU A 110 2.25 -1.10 -17.24
N LEU A 111 3.32 -1.77 -17.70
CA LEU A 111 3.26 -3.15 -18.17
C LEU A 111 2.96 -4.13 -17.03
N GLU A 112 3.54 -3.93 -15.85
CA GLU A 112 3.27 -4.73 -14.66
C GLU A 112 1.80 -4.67 -14.25
N LEU A 113 1.22 -3.45 -14.19
CA LEU A 113 -0.20 -3.27 -13.88
C LEU A 113 -1.11 -3.91 -14.93
N ALA A 114 -0.79 -3.77 -16.21
CA ALA A 114 -1.55 -4.42 -17.28
C ALA A 114 -1.51 -5.96 -17.16
N GLU A 115 -0.35 -6.53 -16.91
CA GLU A 115 -0.21 -7.99 -16.69
C GLU A 115 -1.00 -8.46 -15.47
N ASP A 116 -0.98 -7.72 -14.36
CA ASP A 116 -1.71 -8.08 -13.14
C ASP A 116 -3.22 -8.06 -13.32
N VAL A 117 -3.74 -7.18 -14.16
CA VAL A 117 -5.16 -7.14 -14.52
C VAL A 117 -5.58 -8.39 -15.31
N PHE A 118 -4.73 -8.88 -16.22
CA PHE A 118 -5.06 -10.01 -17.10
C PHE A 118 -4.69 -11.38 -16.55
N ARG A 119 -4.07 -11.43 -15.38
CA ARG A 119 -3.77 -12.69 -14.72
C ARG A 119 -5.06 -13.39 -14.30
N PRO A 120 -5.27 -14.69 -14.65
CA PRO A 120 -6.47 -15.44 -14.24
C PRO A 120 -6.64 -15.39 -12.72
N VAL A 121 -7.90 -15.22 -12.26
CA VAL A 121 -8.30 -15.20 -10.83
C VAL A 121 -8.17 -16.59 -10.17
N ALA A 122 -7.45 -17.52 -10.78
CA ALA A 122 -7.07 -18.76 -10.15
C ALA A 122 -5.85 -18.49 -9.27
N THR A 123 -6.08 -18.38 -7.97
CA THR A 123 -5.11 -18.10 -6.94
C THR A 123 -4.46 -16.70 -7.05
N VAL A 124 -5.05 -15.74 -6.33
CA VAL A 124 -4.29 -14.64 -5.77
C VAL A 124 -3.35 -15.24 -4.69
N ARG A 125 -2.37 -16.01 -5.12
CA ARG A 125 -1.09 -15.92 -4.49
C ARG A 125 -0.62 -14.50 -4.85
N LYS A 126 -0.65 -13.54 -3.87
CA LYS A 126 0.29 -12.42 -3.90
C LYS A 126 1.54 -12.98 -4.59
N LYS A 127 2.07 -12.32 -5.65
CA LYS A 127 3.49 -12.54 -5.96
C LYS A 127 4.14 -12.40 -4.59
N GLU A 128 4.52 -13.49 -3.98
CA GLU A 128 5.52 -13.43 -2.95
C GLU A 128 6.61 -12.61 -3.62
N LYS A 129 6.80 -11.37 -3.17
CA LYS A 129 8.09 -10.71 -3.41
C LYS A 129 9.04 -11.83 -3.02
N VAL A 130 9.79 -12.40 -3.98
CA VAL A 130 10.77 -13.43 -3.67
C VAL A 130 11.73 -12.70 -2.74
N LEU A 131 11.40 -12.76 -1.47
CA LEU A 131 12.16 -12.14 -0.39
C LEU A 131 13.37 -13.04 -0.24
N PHE A 132 14.53 -12.44 -0.29
CA PHE A 132 15.75 -13.15 0.06
C PHE A 132 15.64 -13.63 1.51
N HIS A 133 15.66 -14.94 1.69
CA HIS A 133 15.70 -15.54 3.03
C HIS A 133 17.14 -15.50 3.53
N ARG A 134 17.38 -14.63 4.48
CA ARG A 134 18.65 -14.55 5.20
C ARG A 134 18.81 -15.82 6.05
N THR A 135 20.03 -16.35 6.11
CA THR A 135 20.30 -17.63 6.78
C THR A 135 21.27 -17.51 7.95
N SER A 136 21.74 -16.31 8.25
CA SER A 136 22.61 -16.06 9.39
C SER A 136 21.97 -16.50 10.72
N PRO A 137 22.74 -17.00 11.69
CA PRO A 137 22.21 -17.48 12.97
C PRO A 137 21.38 -16.43 13.70
N LYS A 138 21.77 -15.15 13.62
CA LYS A 138 21.04 -14.04 14.25
C LYS A 138 19.65 -13.86 13.62
N ILE A 139 19.53 -13.97 12.30
CA ILE A 139 18.24 -13.87 11.61
C ILE A 139 17.35 -15.07 11.90
N LEU A 140 17.90 -16.27 11.90
CA LEU A 140 17.14 -17.47 12.28
C LEU A 140 16.58 -17.37 13.71
N GLN A 141 17.33 -16.74 14.63
CA GLN A 141 16.83 -16.44 15.96
C GLN A 141 15.68 -15.42 15.95
N VAL A 142 15.79 -14.35 15.14
CA VAL A 142 14.72 -13.36 14.96
C VAL A 142 13.46 -14.02 14.40
N GLU A 143 13.58 -14.85 13.37
CA GLU A 143 12.44 -15.60 12.82
C GLU A 143 11.81 -16.54 13.85
N LYS A 144 12.62 -17.18 14.70
CA LYS A 144 12.12 -18.01 15.80
C LYS A 144 11.31 -17.19 16.78
N PHE A 145 11.77 -16.00 17.18
CA PHE A 145 11.02 -15.10 18.05
C PHE A 145 9.74 -14.59 17.39
N ALA A 146 9.79 -14.24 16.10
CA ALA A 146 8.62 -13.84 15.32
C ALA A 146 7.53 -14.93 15.31
N LYS A 147 7.93 -16.19 15.08
CA LYS A 147 7.00 -17.34 15.12
C LYS A 147 6.50 -17.65 16.51
N LEU A 148 7.33 -17.44 17.56
CA LEU A 148 6.94 -17.65 18.95
C LEU A 148 5.86 -16.66 19.40
N VAL A 149 5.99 -15.37 19.05
CA VAL A 149 5.02 -14.33 19.45
C VAL A 149 3.79 -14.30 18.55
N ALA A 150 3.86 -14.90 17.36
CA ALA A 150 2.78 -14.84 16.37
C ALA A 150 1.40 -15.29 16.87
N PRO A 151 1.25 -16.40 17.63
CA PRO A 151 -0.07 -16.85 18.10
C PRO A 151 -0.70 -15.95 19.18
N SER A 152 0.07 -15.05 19.79
CA SER A 152 -0.45 -14.11 20.78
C SER A 152 -1.00 -12.84 20.10
N ASP A 153 -1.87 -12.11 20.81
CA ASP A 153 -2.33 -10.78 20.41
C ASP A 153 -1.44 -9.64 20.96
N MET A 154 -0.31 -9.97 21.56
CA MET A 154 0.65 -8.98 22.10
C MET A 154 1.09 -8.01 21.01
N SER A 155 1.23 -6.74 21.39
CA SER A 155 1.90 -5.74 20.57
C SER A 155 3.39 -6.06 20.43
N VAL A 156 3.94 -5.91 19.24
CA VAL A 156 5.35 -6.22 18.97
C VAL A 156 6.07 -4.97 18.48
N MET A 157 7.20 -4.66 19.11
CA MET A 157 8.12 -3.61 18.69
C MET A 157 9.32 -4.21 17.94
N ILE A 158 9.51 -3.83 16.68
CA ILE A 158 10.63 -4.27 15.86
C ILE A 158 11.65 -3.14 15.76
N LEU A 159 12.81 -3.32 16.39
CA LEU A 159 13.92 -2.37 16.35
C LEU A 159 14.93 -2.77 15.29
N GLY A 160 15.42 -1.83 14.48
CA GLY A 160 16.48 -2.12 13.51
C GLY A 160 16.73 -0.97 12.54
N ALA A 161 17.91 -0.91 11.96
CA ALA A 161 18.30 0.13 11.01
C ALA A 161 17.37 0.13 9.77
N ASN A 162 17.40 1.22 8.99
CA ASN A 162 16.65 1.30 7.76
C ASN A 162 17.12 0.22 6.76
N GLY A 163 16.19 -0.37 6.01
CA GLY A 163 16.49 -1.39 5.01
C GLY A 163 16.82 -2.80 5.57
N THR A 164 16.72 -3.03 6.87
CA THR A 164 17.01 -4.36 7.46
C THR A 164 15.91 -5.39 7.24
N GLY A 165 14.73 -4.99 6.74
CA GLY A 165 13.61 -5.89 6.47
C GLY A 165 12.62 -6.02 7.62
N LYS A 166 12.41 -4.95 8.42
CA LYS A 166 11.44 -4.93 9.53
C LYS A 166 10.02 -5.32 9.10
N GLU A 167 9.57 -4.85 7.93
CA GLU A 167 8.26 -5.21 7.35
C GLU A 167 8.15 -6.73 7.09
N SER A 168 9.23 -7.37 6.63
CA SER A 168 9.26 -8.82 6.41
C SER A 168 9.04 -9.60 7.70
N ILE A 169 9.61 -9.15 8.81
CA ILE A 169 9.38 -9.76 10.13
C ILE A 169 7.94 -9.54 10.60
N ALA A 170 7.40 -8.33 10.42
CA ALA A 170 5.99 -8.05 10.72
C ALA A 170 5.05 -8.95 9.91
N GLN A 171 5.33 -9.15 8.63
CA GLN A 171 4.57 -10.06 7.78
C GLN A 171 4.73 -11.52 8.22
N THR A 172 5.92 -11.94 8.69
CA THR A 172 6.15 -13.28 9.23
C THR A 172 5.31 -13.50 10.49
N ILE A 173 5.24 -12.51 11.40
CA ILE A 173 4.39 -12.57 12.59
C ILE A 173 2.92 -12.72 12.19
N HIS A 174 2.43 -11.88 11.28
CA HIS A 174 1.05 -11.93 10.81
C HIS A 174 0.71 -13.28 10.18
N ASN A 175 1.54 -13.78 9.25
CA ASN A 175 1.31 -15.03 8.53
C ASN A 175 1.31 -16.29 9.43
N ASN A 176 1.94 -16.22 10.60
CA ASN A 176 1.97 -17.30 11.59
C ASN A 176 1.02 -17.06 12.79
N SER A 177 0.18 -16.00 12.74
CA SER A 177 -0.80 -15.66 13.79
C SER A 177 -2.17 -16.28 13.50
N GLU A 178 -3.08 -16.24 14.47
CA GLU A 178 -4.47 -16.61 14.27
C GLU A 178 -5.20 -15.69 13.27
N ARG A 179 -4.63 -14.51 13.00
CA ARG A 179 -5.15 -13.50 12.07
C ARG A 179 -4.56 -13.61 10.64
N TRP A 180 -3.88 -14.71 10.29
CA TRP A 180 -3.13 -14.88 9.04
C TRP A 180 -3.93 -14.68 7.76
N ASN A 181 -5.24 -14.96 7.79
CA ASN A 181 -6.18 -14.79 6.66
C ASN A 181 -6.94 -13.46 6.69
N MET A 182 -6.68 -12.62 7.69
CA MET A 182 -7.30 -11.30 7.86
C MET A 182 -6.41 -10.20 7.23
N PRO A 183 -6.87 -8.95 7.12
CA PRO A 183 -6.08 -7.89 6.53
C PRO A 183 -4.75 -7.63 7.25
N PHE A 184 -3.69 -7.43 6.48
CA PHE A 184 -2.43 -6.85 6.94
C PHE A 184 -2.29 -5.46 6.31
N VAL A 185 -2.36 -4.42 7.12
CA VAL A 185 -2.28 -3.03 6.67
C VAL A 185 -0.97 -2.44 7.14
N ALA A 186 -0.08 -2.07 6.21
CA ALA A 186 1.19 -1.42 6.52
C ALA A 186 1.08 0.10 6.32
N VAL A 187 1.56 0.86 7.30
CA VAL A 187 1.54 2.32 7.31
C VAL A 187 2.92 2.84 7.67
N ASN A 188 3.51 3.67 6.83
CA ASN A 188 4.71 4.44 7.19
C ASN A 188 4.27 5.74 7.87
N CYS A 189 4.58 5.88 9.17
CA CYS A 189 4.19 7.05 9.97
C CYS A 189 4.91 8.33 9.53
N GLY A 190 6.12 8.22 9.00
CA GLY A 190 6.91 9.36 8.50
C GLY A 190 6.37 9.97 7.20
N ALA A 191 5.62 9.20 6.42
CA ALA A 191 5.04 9.67 5.17
C ALA A 191 3.68 10.37 5.34
N LEU A 192 3.13 10.43 6.56
CA LEU A 192 1.80 10.96 6.82
C LEU A 192 1.83 12.48 7.03
N PRO A 193 1.03 13.27 6.29
CA PRO A 193 0.83 14.69 6.59
C PRO A 193 0.21 14.85 7.98
N ARG A 194 0.83 15.66 8.83
CA ARG A 194 0.40 15.85 10.25
C ARG A 194 -1.08 16.22 10.38
N GLU A 195 -1.56 17.12 9.53
CA GLU A 195 -2.94 17.64 9.54
C GLU A 195 -3.99 16.58 9.18
N LEU A 196 -3.59 15.54 8.42
CA LEU A 196 -4.47 14.48 7.96
C LEU A 196 -4.31 13.17 8.74
N ALA A 197 -3.28 13.07 9.58
CA ALA A 197 -2.92 11.83 10.25
C ALA A 197 -4.08 11.24 11.07
N ALA A 198 -4.80 12.03 11.87
CA ALA A 198 -5.96 11.55 12.62
C ALA A 198 -7.05 10.98 11.70
N SER A 199 -7.37 11.68 10.61
CA SER A 199 -8.34 11.22 9.62
C SER A 199 -7.89 9.96 8.88
N LEU A 200 -6.58 9.81 8.60
CA LEU A 200 -6.02 8.62 7.96
C LEU A 200 -6.03 7.41 8.90
N PHE A 201 -5.68 7.61 10.17
CA PHE A 201 -5.68 6.53 11.15
C PHE A 201 -7.09 6.05 11.51
N PHE A 202 -7.97 6.98 11.87
CA PHE A 202 -9.25 6.67 12.51
C PHE A 202 -10.46 6.86 11.58
N GLY A 203 -10.25 7.44 10.39
CA GLY A 203 -11.34 7.80 9.49
C GLY A 203 -12.01 9.14 9.87
N HIS A 204 -12.99 9.54 9.08
CA HIS A 204 -13.80 10.71 9.35
C HIS A 204 -15.22 10.55 8.82
N GLU A 205 -16.18 11.25 9.48
CA GLU A 205 -17.55 11.37 9.00
C GLU A 205 -17.67 12.58 8.05
N LYS A 206 -18.69 12.55 7.20
CA LYS A 206 -19.00 13.66 6.28
C LYS A 206 -19.23 14.95 7.08
N GLY A 207 -18.58 16.04 6.66
CA GLY A 207 -18.72 17.36 7.28
C GLY A 207 -17.93 17.57 8.57
N SER A 208 -17.05 16.66 8.96
CA SER A 208 -16.26 16.76 10.20
C SER A 208 -15.17 17.83 10.17
N PHE A 209 -14.74 18.26 8.98
CA PHE A 209 -13.82 19.39 8.77
C PHE A 209 -14.00 19.96 7.35
N THR A 210 -13.41 21.12 7.06
CA THR A 210 -13.45 21.75 5.73
C THR A 210 -12.78 20.85 4.69
N GLY A 211 -13.56 20.35 3.71
CA GLY A 211 -13.12 19.37 2.72
C GLY A 211 -13.50 17.91 3.01
N ALA A 212 -14.21 17.64 4.12
CA ALA A 212 -14.78 16.33 4.41
C ALA A 212 -16.10 16.10 3.66
N ASP A 213 -16.07 16.03 2.33
CA ASP A 213 -17.26 15.91 1.49
C ASP A 213 -17.96 14.55 1.59
N SER A 214 -17.24 13.53 2.05
CA SER A 214 -17.76 12.16 2.26
C SER A 214 -17.13 11.54 3.50
N ALA A 215 -17.80 10.58 4.13
CA ALA A 215 -17.20 9.76 5.18
C ALA A 215 -16.08 8.87 4.61
N LYS A 216 -14.99 8.68 5.35
CA LYS A 216 -13.85 7.87 4.93
C LYS A 216 -13.40 6.93 6.04
N ALA A 217 -13.17 5.66 5.66
CA ALA A 217 -12.60 4.66 6.54
C ALA A 217 -11.11 4.96 6.80
N GLY A 218 -10.67 4.79 8.06
CA GLY A 218 -9.27 4.89 8.46
C GLY A 218 -8.52 3.57 8.39
N TYR A 219 -7.21 3.60 8.71
CA TYR A 219 -6.39 2.39 8.78
C TYR A 219 -6.90 1.37 9.79
N PHE A 220 -7.49 1.80 10.90
CA PHE A 220 -8.12 0.90 11.87
C PHE A 220 -9.34 0.18 11.30
N ASP A 221 -10.18 0.86 10.50
CA ASP A 221 -11.28 0.22 9.79
C ASP A 221 -10.77 -0.79 8.75
N MET A 222 -9.69 -0.44 8.02
CA MET A 222 -9.09 -1.30 6.98
C MET A 222 -8.42 -2.55 7.57
N ALA A 223 -7.82 -2.44 8.77
CA ALA A 223 -7.12 -3.51 9.45
C ALA A 223 -8.02 -4.35 10.35
N LYS A 224 -9.34 -4.08 10.38
CA LYS A 224 -10.28 -4.72 11.29
C LYS A 224 -10.21 -6.25 11.23
N GLY A 225 -10.09 -6.88 12.40
CA GLY A 225 -9.89 -8.33 12.57
C GLY A 225 -8.48 -8.81 12.26
N GLY A 226 -7.62 -7.95 11.71
CA GLY A 226 -6.29 -8.28 11.21
C GLY A 226 -5.16 -7.61 11.99
N THR A 227 -4.14 -7.15 11.26
CA THR A 227 -2.92 -6.56 11.81
C THR A 227 -2.64 -5.20 11.17
N LEU A 228 -2.36 -4.20 12.00
CA LEU A 228 -1.87 -2.89 11.59
C LEU A 228 -0.37 -2.80 11.89
N PHE A 229 0.44 -2.71 10.84
CA PHE A 229 1.88 -2.52 10.96
C PHE A 229 2.22 -1.03 10.81
N LEU A 230 2.85 -0.47 11.83
CA LEU A 230 3.24 0.94 11.94
C LEU A 230 4.76 1.05 11.79
N ASP A 231 5.24 1.39 10.59
CA ASP A 231 6.67 1.63 10.37
C ASP A 231 7.05 3.07 10.71
N GLU A 232 8.30 3.28 11.12
CA GLU A 232 8.85 4.57 11.54
C GLU A 232 8.01 5.24 12.65
N ILE A 233 7.57 4.45 13.64
CA ILE A 233 6.67 4.92 14.72
C ILE A 233 7.22 6.13 15.48
N GLY A 234 8.55 6.28 15.58
CA GLY A 234 9.22 7.41 16.24
C GLY A 234 8.92 8.77 15.61
N THR A 235 8.52 8.80 14.33
CA THR A 235 8.18 10.03 13.60
C THR A 235 6.75 10.53 13.83
N MET A 236 5.92 9.73 14.52
CA MET A 236 4.52 10.03 14.78
C MET A 236 4.35 11.30 15.62
N SER A 237 3.41 12.18 15.23
CA SER A 237 3.12 13.39 15.99
C SER A 237 2.55 13.07 17.39
N TYR A 238 2.87 13.91 18.36
CA TYR A 238 2.44 13.71 19.76
C TYR A 238 0.93 13.60 19.95
N GLU A 239 0.16 14.28 19.10
CA GLU A 239 -1.30 14.21 19.06
C GLU A 239 -1.77 12.78 18.68
N ILE A 240 -1.21 12.23 17.60
CA ILE A 240 -1.56 10.87 17.14
C ILE A 240 -1.10 9.80 18.14
N GLN A 241 0.07 10.00 18.78
CA GLN A 241 0.53 9.13 19.86
C GLN A 241 -0.50 9.06 21.00
N SER A 242 -1.11 10.20 21.37
CA SER A 242 -2.14 10.24 22.42
C SER A 242 -3.42 9.51 22.03
N LEU A 243 -3.85 9.63 20.77
CA LEU A 243 -5.01 8.93 20.25
C LEU A 243 -4.73 7.41 20.15
N LEU A 244 -3.55 7.01 19.66
CA LEU A 244 -3.15 5.61 19.57
C LEU A 244 -3.06 4.96 20.96
N LEU A 245 -2.52 5.66 21.96
CA LEU A 245 -2.47 5.18 23.34
C LEU A 245 -3.88 4.87 23.86
N ARG A 246 -4.83 5.80 23.61
CA ARG A 246 -6.23 5.58 24.02
C ARG A 246 -6.80 4.31 23.35
N VAL A 247 -6.55 4.12 22.07
CA VAL A 247 -7.00 2.91 21.35
C VAL A 247 -6.43 1.64 21.99
N LEU A 248 -5.14 1.63 22.35
CA LEU A 248 -4.47 0.48 22.96
C LEU A 248 -4.93 0.22 24.42
N GLN A 249 -5.49 1.22 25.10
CA GLN A 249 -5.98 1.10 26.47
C GLN A 249 -7.46 0.70 26.52
N GLU A 250 -8.29 1.32 25.68
CA GLU A 250 -9.75 1.17 25.72
C GLU A 250 -10.28 0.18 24.70
N ASN A 251 -9.43 -0.29 23.74
CA ASN A 251 -9.81 -1.11 22.59
C ASN A 251 -10.94 -0.47 21.76
N THR A 252 -11.00 0.86 21.74
CA THR A 252 -11.98 1.64 20.97
C THR A 252 -11.29 2.82 20.29
N TYR A 253 -11.87 3.30 19.20
CA TYR A 253 -11.46 4.52 18.50
C TYR A 253 -12.69 5.23 17.94
N ALA A 254 -12.57 6.53 17.70
CA ALA A 254 -13.62 7.31 17.05
C ALA A 254 -13.09 7.95 15.76
N PRO A 255 -13.81 7.80 14.63
CA PRO A 255 -13.57 8.64 13.46
C PRO A 255 -13.72 10.12 13.80
N VAL A 256 -13.00 10.98 13.09
CA VAL A 256 -13.15 12.44 13.29
C VAL A 256 -14.60 12.84 13.03
N GLY A 257 -15.27 13.43 14.04
CA GLY A 257 -16.69 13.77 14.00
C GLY A 257 -17.66 12.56 14.09
N GLY A 258 -17.16 11.37 14.37
CA GLY A 258 -17.96 10.13 14.42
C GLY A 258 -18.15 9.58 15.83
N ARG A 259 -18.85 8.44 15.89
CA ARG A 259 -19.08 7.69 17.14
C ARG A 259 -17.97 6.67 17.36
N GLU A 260 -17.78 6.32 18.63
CA GLU A 260 -16.83 5.32 19.07
C GLU A 260 -17.13 3.93 18.46
N ARG A 261 -16.04 3.22 18.07
CA ARG A 261 -16.05 1.88 17.43
C ARG A 261 -15.05 0.99 18.16
N ILE A 262 -15.29 -0.31 18.13
CA ILE A 262 -14.36 -1.30 18.69
C ILE A 262 -13.13 -1.43 17.77
N ALA A 263 -11.94 -1.38 18.37
CA ALA A 263 -10.66 -1.57 17.70
C ALA A 263 -10.21 -3.04 17.83
N ASP A 264 -10.74 -3.92 16.99
CA ASP A 264 -10.25 -5.30 16.86
C ASP A 264 -9.10 -5.36 15.86
N VAL A 265 -7.91 -4.95 16.30
CA VAL A 265 -6.71 -4.86 15.45
C VAL A 265 -5.47 -5.16 16.28
N ARG A 266 -4.64 -6.12 15.84
CA ARG A 266 -3.31 -6.34 16.41
C ARG A 266 -2.33 -5.29 15.92
N ILE A 267 -1.52 -4.71 16.80
CA ILE A 267 -0.52 -3.70 16.44
C ILE A 267 0.88 -4.33 16.40
N ILE A 268 1.61 -4.07 15.33
CA ILE A 268 3.06 -4.31 15.22
C ILE A 268 3.70 -2.96 14.86
N ALA A 269 4.63 -2.48 15.66
CA ALA A 269 5.33 -1.22 15.43
C ALA A 269 6.79 -1.46 15.07
N ALA A 270 7.37 -0.61 14.23
CA ALA A 270 8.77 -0.67 13.87
C ALA A 270 9.44 0.71 13.92
N THR A 271 10.70 0.76 14.29
CA THR A 271 11.50 1.99 14.29
C THR A 271 13.00 1.71 14.12
N ASN A 272 13.71 2.69 13.62
CA ASN A 272 15.17 2.73 13.60
C ASN A 272 15.73 3.72 14.65
N GLU A 273 14.86 4.46 15.37
CA GLU A 273 15.25 5.44 16.36
C GLU A 273 15.58 4.80 17.71
N ASP A 274 16.45 5.49 18.48
CA ASP A 274 16.62 5.23 19.89
C ASP A 274 15.39 5.78 20.66
N MET A 275 14.47 4.88 20.99
CA MET A 275 13.22 5.26 21.65
C MET A 275 13.45 5.82 23.06
N GLN A 276 14.51 5.39 23.77
CA GLN A 276 14.83 5.94 25.09
C GLN A 276 15.31 7.40 24.98
N LEU A 277 16.04 7.71 23.92
CA LEU A 277 16.43 9.09 23.62
C LEU A 277 15.20 9.93 23.22
N ALA A 278 14.35 9.41 22.34
CA ALA A 278 13.13 10.08 21.89
C ALA A 278 12.17 10.40 23.07
N ILE A 279 12.07 9.50 24.06
CA ILE A 279 11.29 9.72 25.29
C ILE A 279 11.91 10.83 26.13
N ARG A 280 13.23 10.78 26.37
CA ARG A 280 13.93 11.84 27.16
C ARG A 280 13.84 13.22 26.52
N GLU A 281 13.81 13.28 25.21
CA GLU A 281 13.65 14.54 24.45
C GLU A 281 12.18 14.99 24.34
N GLY A 282 11.21 14.24 24.87
CA GLY A 282 9.79 14.55 24.81
C GLY A 282 9.17 14.40 23.41
N ARG A 283 9.85 13.75 22.49
CA ARG A 283 9.34 13.47 21.12
C ARG A 283 8.41 12.26 21.10
N PHE A 284 8.59 11.34 22.02
CA PHE A 284 7.76 10.15 22.14
C PHE A 284 7.26 9.95 23.57
N ARG A 285 6.02 9.47 23.72
CA ARG A 285 5.40 9.22 25.02
C ARG A 285 5.89 7.90 25.62
N GLU A 286 6.31 7.92 26.85
CA GLU A 286 6.76 6.73 27.58
C GLU A 286 5.63 5.70 27.79
N ASP A 287 4.42 6.17 28.10
CA ASP A 287 3.25 5.31 28.30
C ASP A 287 2.85 4.55 27.02
N LEU A 288 2.91 5.22 25.86
CA LEU A 288 2.68 4.58 24.56
C LEU A 288 3.79 3.57 24.24
N TYR A 289 5.05 3.93 24.49
CA TYR A 289 6.16 3.02 24.27
C TYR A 289 5.96 1.70 25.01
N HIS A 290 5.61 1.72 26.30
CA HIS A 290 5.38 0.51 27.07
C HIS A 290 4.20 -0.32 26.56
N ARG A 291 3.17 0.29 26.00
CA ARG A 291 2.03 -0.41 25.39
C ARG A 291 2.35 -1.04 24.04
N LEU A 292 3.25 -0.42 23.25
CA LEU A 292 3.70 -0.97 21.98
C LEU A 292 4.81 -2.01 22.13
N ASN A 293 5.62 -1.90 23.18
CA ASN A 293 6.78 -2.76 23.43
C ASN A 293 6.47 -3.87 24.46
N GLU A 294 5.36 -4.59 24.28
CA GLU A 294 5.06 -5.78 25.08
C GLU A 294 6.01 -6.95 24.73
N PHE A 295 6.41 -7.02 23.45
CA PHE A 295 7.43 -7.94 22.98
C PHE A 295 8.39 -7.22 22.02
N GLU A 296 9.69 -7.30 22.30
CA GLU A 296 10.71 -6.65 21.47
C GLU A 296 11.44 -7.65 20.58
N ILE A 297 11.56 -7.29 19.32
CA ILE A 297 12.38 -8.01 18.33
C ILE A 297 13.42 -7.05 17.77
N ARG A 298 14.71 -7.40 17.92
CA ARG A 298 15.80 -6.63 17.32
C ARG A 298 16.24 -7.26 16.02
N GLN A 299 16.01 -6.54 14.92
CA GLN A 299 16.41 -6.95 13.58
C GLN A 299 17.87 -6.54 13.33
N PRO A 300 18.81 -7.47 13.16
CA PRO A 300 20.21 -7.15 12.94
C PRO A 300 20.43 -6.55 11.55
N SER A 301 21.37 -5.63 11.46
CA SER A 301 21.87 -5.07 10.20
C SER A 301 22.60 -6.12 9.36
N LEU A 302 22.84 -5.82 8.10
CA LEU A 302 23.63 -6.68 7.23
C LEU A 302 25.11 -6.73 7.69
N ALA A 303 25.63 -5.64 8.25
CA ALA A 303 26.98 -5.61 8.82
C ALA A 303 27.16 -6.54 10.01
N GLU A 304 26.09 -6.80 10.77
CA GLU A 304 26.09 -7.77 11.88
C GLU A 304 25.92 -9.23 11.45
N CYS A 305 25.67 -9.47 10.15
CA CYS A 305 25.40 -10.77 9.54
C CYS A 305 26.22 -10.92 8.25
N PRO A 306 27.55 -10.95 8.31
CA PRO A 306 28.41 -10.97 7.12
C PRO A 306 28.16 -12.20 6.21
N GLU A 307 27.67 -13.29 6.77
CA GLU A 307 27.31 -14.51 6.03
C GLU A 307 26.22 -14.30 4.99
N ASP A 308 25.33 -13.32 5.23
CA ASP A 308 24.21 -13.02 4.33
C ASP A 308 24.63 -12.10 3.16
N ILE A 309 25.82 -11.46 3.19
CA ILE A 309 26.20 -10.42 2.23
C ILE A 309 26.33 -10.99 0.82
N LEU A 310 27.14 -12.03 0.63
CA LEU A 310 27.35 -12.64 -0.67
C LEU A 310 26.08 -13.29 -1.25
N PRO A 311 25.32 -14.11 -0.48
CA PRO A 311 24.07 -14.65 -0.97
C PRO A 311 23.04 -13.57 -1.36
N LEU A 312 22.98 -12.47 -0.61
CA LEU A 312 22.09 -11.34 -0.93
C LEU A 312 22.52 -10.64 -2.23
N ALA A 313 23.83 -10.42 -2.41
CA ALA A 313 24.37 -9.81 -3.63
C ALA A 313 24.07 -10.69 -4.86
N GLU A 314 24.25 -12.03 -4.75
CA GLU A 314 23.93 -12.99 -5.80
C GLU A 314 22.43 -13.00 -6.12
N PHE A 315 21.57 -12.99 -5.12
CA PHE A 315 20.12 -12.89 -5.29
C PHE A 315 19.72 -11.67 -6.10
N PHE A 316 20.26 -10.48 -5.78
CA PHE A 316 19.98 -9.26 -6.54
C PHE A 316 20.57 -9.30 -7.94
N ARG A 317 21.78 -9.84 -8.11
CA ARG A 317 22.39 -10.04 -9.41
C ARG A 317 21.50 -10.91 -10.33
N GLU A 318 21.06 -12.07 -9.85
CA GLU A 318 20.19 -12.96 -10.60
C GLU A 318 18.84 -12.33 -10.93
N ARG A 319 18.26 -11.61 -9.98
CA ARG A 319 16.99 -10.91 -10.17
C ARG A 319 17.11 -9.88 -11.27
N HIS A 320 18.12 -8.98 -11.20
CA HIS A 320 18.31 -7.93 -12.20
C HIS A 320 18.79 -8.48 -13.55
N SER A 321 19.56 -9.56 -13.60
CA SER A 321 19.90 -10.22 -14.85
C SER A 321 18.67 -10.74 -15.59
N LYS A 322 17.74 -11.35 -14.87
CA LYS A 322 16.45 -11.79 -15.43
C LYS A 322 15.60 -10.62 -15.93
N GLU A 323 15.56 -9.52 -15.17
CA GLU A 323 14.83 -8.29 -15.53
C GLU A 323 15.44 -7.62 -16.77
N LEU A 324 16.77 -7.60 -16.89
CA LEU A 324 17.49 -6.98 -18.01
C LEU A 324 17.67 -7.90 -19.22
N LYS A 325 17.24 -9.17 -19.17
CA LYS A 325 17.45 -10.20 -20.20
C LYS A 325 18.92 -10.29 -20.63
N ARG A 326 19.85 -10.06 -19.74
CA ARG A 326 21.29 -10.24 -19.96
C ARG A 326 21.72 -11.57 -19.36
N GLU A 327 22.42 -12.40 -20.14
CA GLU A 327 23.13 -13.56 -19.60
C GLU A 327 24.24 -13.10 -18.67
N THR A 328 24.38 -13.76 -17.53
CA THR A 328 25.41 -13.49 -16.51
C THR A 328 26.73 -14.19 -16.88
#